data_e13f317c43110990788a3ecdd09c9672
#
_entry.id   e13f317c43110990788a3ecdd09c9672
#
_cell.length_a   1.000
_cell.length_b   1.000
_cell.length_c   1.000
_cell.angle_alpha   90.00
_cell.angle_beta   90.00
_cell.angle_gamma   90.00
#
_symmetry.space_group_name_H-M   'P 1'
#
loop_
_entity.id
_entity.type
_entity.pdbx_description
1 polymer ?
#
loop_
_entity_poly.entity_id
_entity_poly.type
_entity_poly.pdbx_seq_one_letter_code
_entity_poly.pdbx_strand_id
1 'polypeptide(L)'
;VTFDTSQQGRARVNKYLWNATAQTLAFMPLSVADQQRGLYVTDWHMDSQQSRPERVRVDVQHLSDVIGPGAFHVTVYRQILDGTVWRGAPSSLPAARELESRILLAAQELKIADS
;
A
#
# COMPACT_ATOMS: atom_id res chain seq x y z
N VAL A 1 16.99 26.68 17.08
CA VAL A 1 15.76 26.04 16.63
C VAL A 1 15.56 24.76 17.42
N THR A 2 14.48 24.71 18.15
CA THR A 2 14.16 23.50 18.90
C THR A 2 13.46 22.53 17.97
N PHE A 3 14.07 21.39 17.75
CA PHE A 3 13.43 20.32 16.99
C PHE A 3 12.33 19.71 17.85
N ASP A 4 11.12 19.69 17.31
CA ASP A 4 10.03 18.94 17.91
C ASP A 4 10.22 17.46 17.58
N THR A 5 10.80 16.71 18.51
CA THR A 5 11.07 15.29 18.32
C THR A 5 9.80 14.46 18.19
N SER A 6 8.65 14.97 18.62
CA SER A 6 7.38 14.27 18.45
C SER A 6 6.95 14.18 16.99
N GLN A 7 7.49 15.05 16.13
CA GLN A 7 7.19 15.04 14.70
C GLN A 7 8.26 14.29 13.88
N GLN A 8 9.39 13.96 14.49
CA GLN A 8 10.38 13.12 13.82
C GLN A 8 9.83 11.71 13.72
N GLY A 9 9.85 11.15 12.52
CA GLY A 9 9.30 9.83 12.23
C GLY A 9 7.83 9.82 11.89
N ARG A 10 7.17 10.99 11.93
CA ARG A 10 5.80 11.10 11.40
C ARG A 10 5.88 11.35 9.91
N ALA A 11 5.26 10.46 9.13
CA ALA A 11 5.07 10.71 7.72
C ALA A 11 4.01 11.78 7.53
N ARG A 12 4.14 12.55 6.45
CA ARG A 12 3.04 13.38 5.98
C ARG A 12 2.06 12.48 5.26
N VAL A 13 0.79 12.54 5.66
CA VAL A 13 -0.24 11.66 5.12
C VAL A 13 -1.45 12.47 4.75
N ASN A 14 -1.88 12.32 3.50
CA ASN A 14 -3.14 12.87 3.04
C ASN A 14 -4.28 11.94 3.46
N LYS A 15 -5.32 12.48 4.10
CA LYS A 15 -6.44 11.65 4.60
C LYS A 15 -7.17 10.91 3.49
N TYR A 16 -7.30 11.51 2.32
CA TYR A 16 -7.98 10.87 1.18
C TYR A 16 -7.14 9.73 0.61
N LEU A 17 -5.82 9.94 0.50
CA LEU A 17 -4.91 8.88 0.05
C LEU A 17 -4.87 7.72 1.04
N TRP A 18 -4.87 8.01 2.33
CA TRP A 18 -4.89 6.97 3.36
C TRP A 18 -6.17 6.13 3.28
N ASN A 19 -7.33 6.80 3.22
CA ASN A 19 -8.61 6.11 3.12
C ASN A 19 -8.74 5.36 1.79
N ALA A 20 -8.25 5.93 0.70
CA ALA A 20 -8.22 5.27 -0.60
C ALA A 20 -7.37 4.01 -0.59
N THR A 21 -6.22 4.04 0.10
CA THR A 21 -5.37 2.87 0.29
C THR A 21 -6.14 1.75 0.99
N ALA A 22 -6.81 2.08 2.09
CA ALA A 22 -7.59 1.11 2.84
C ALA A 22 -8.74 0.52 2.01
N GLN A 23 -9.43 1.35 1.22
CA GLN A 23 -10.50 0.88 0.34
C GLN A 23 -9.99 -0.01 -0.77
N THR A 24 -8.90 0.40 -1.42
CA THR A 24 -8.32 -0.34 -2.55
C THR A 24 -7.80 -1.70 -2.11
N LEU A 25 -7.22 -1.79 -0.91
CA LEU A 25 -6.62 -3.02 -0.39
C LEU A 25 -7.55 -3.77 0.58
N ALA A 26 -8.83 -3.40 0.63
CA ALA A 26 -9.80 -4.01 1.55
C ALA A 26 -9.99 -5.52 1.33
N PHE A 27 -9.70 -6.02 0.13
CA PHE A 27 -9.81 -7.44 -0.19
C PHE A 27 -8.68 -8.29 0.39
N MET A 28 -7.63 -7.66 0.93
CA MET A 28 -6.47 -8.34 1.51
C MET A 28 -6.48 -8.23 3.04
N PRO A 29 -6.01 -9.27 3.75
CA PRO A 29 -5.88 -9.17 5.20
C PRO A 29 -4.90 -8.05 5.57
N LEU A 30 -5.22 -7.32 6.62
CA LEU A 30 -4.38 -6.22 7.11
C LEU A 30 -3.36 -6.74 8.11
N SER A 31 -2.10 -6.36 7.94
CA SER A 31 -1.04 -6.64 8.90
C SER A 31 -0.72 -5.41 9.76
N VAL A 32 -0.44 -4.28 9.12
CA VAL A 32 -0.09 -3.03 9.83
C VAL A 32 -0.83 -1.87 9.17
N ALA A 33 -1.45 -1.03 9.99
CA ALA A 33 -1.97 0.26 9.56
C ALA A 33 -1.54 1.32 10.58
N ASP A 34 -0.45 2.01 10.27
CA ASP A 34 0.12 3.04 11.14
C ASP A 34 0.09 4.37 10.39
N GLN A 35 -0.96 5.15 10.63
CA GLN A 35 -1.16 6.43 9.94
C GLN A 35 -0.10 7.45 10.31
N GLN A 36 0.41 7.42 11.55
CA GLN A 36 1.45 8.35 11.98
C GLN A 36 2.74 8.16 11.21
N ARG A 37 3.09 6.91 10.90
CA ARG A 37 4.26 6.58 10.09
C ARG A 37 3.94 6.50 8.61
N GLY A 38 2.67 6.61 8.25
CA GLY A 38 2.24 6.52 6.86
C GLY A 38 2.37 5.13 6.27
N LEU A 39 2.35 4.10 7.10
CA LEU A 39 2.63 2.73 6.67
C LEU A 39 1.36 1.88 6.67
N TYR A 40 1.02 1.34 5.52
CA TYR A 40 -0.09 0.40 5.35
C TYR A 40 0.46 -0.89 4.75
N VAL A 41 0.40 -1.98 5.50
CA VAL A 41 0.96 -3.27 5.08
C VAL A 41 -0.11 -4.34 5.17
N THR A 42 -0.31 -5.07 4.08
CA THR A 42 -1.18 -6.25 4.09
C THR A 42 -0.41 -7.48 4.56
N ASP A 43 -1.17 -8.49 4.96
CA ASP A 43 -0.61 -9.83 5.11
C ASP A 43 -0.63 -10.54 3.76
N TRP A 44 -0.05 -11.73 3.70
CA TRP A 44 -0.02 -12.53 2.48
C TRP A 44 -1.42 -12.92 2.05
N HIS A 45 -1.68 -12.77 0.76
CA HIS A 45 -2.95 -13.14 0.13
C HIS A 45 -2.68 -14.08 -1.03
N MET A 46 -3.32 -15.25 -1.02
CA MET A 46 -3.18 -16.24 -2.08
C MET A 46 -4.17 -15.97 -3.20
N ASP A 47 -3.66 -16.03 -4.43
CA ASP A 47 -4.52 -16.06 -5.62
C ASP A 47 -4.77 -17.52 -5.98
N SER A 48 -5.96 -18.01 -5.69
CA SER A 48 -6.34 -19.41 -5.93
C SER A 48 -6.58 -19.73 -7.41
N GLN A 49 -6.61 -18.74 -8.29
CA GLN A 49 -6.84 -18.93 -9.71
C GLN A 49 -5.56 -19.18 -10.50
N GLN A 50 -4.41 -19.04 -9.86
CA GLN A 50 -3.13 -19.31 -10.50
C GLN A 50 -2.91 -20.82 -10.62
N SER A 51 -2.38 -21.26 -11.76
CA SER A 51 -2.00 -22.67 -11.97
C SER A 51 -0.89 -23.11 -11.03
N ARG A 52 -0.06 -22.18 -10.57
CA ARG A 52 0.99 -22.40 -9.60
C ARG A 52 0.68 -21.54 -8.38
N PRO A 53 0.65 -22.11 -7.17
CA PRO A 53 0.34 -21.33 -5.98
C PRO A 53 1.30 -20.16 -5.81
N GLU A 54 0.70 -18.97 -5.71
CA GLU A 54 1.42 -17.72 -5.53
C GLU A 54 0.70 -16.92 -4.45
N ARG A 55 1.48 -16.20 -3.63
CA ARG A 55 0.91 -15.26 -2.67
C ARG A 55 1.58 -13.91 -2.82
N VAL A 56 0.83 -12.87 -2.49
CA VAL A 56 1.28 -11.48 -2.59
C VAL A 56 1.05 -10.75 -1.28
N ARG A 57 1.91 -9.80 -1.02
CA ARG A 57 1.78 -8.84 0.09
C ARG A 57 2.03 -7.45 -0.49
N VAL A 58 1.28 -6.46 0.00
CA VAL A 58 1.41 -5.08 -0.48
C VAL A 58 1.82 -4.18 0.68
N ASP A 59 2.87 -3.40 0.47
CA ASP A 59 3.29 -2.34 1.36
C ASP A 59 3.02 -1.00 0.67
N VAL A 60 2.37 -0.09 1.37
CA VAL A 60 2.17 1.28 0.91
C VAL A 60 2.79 2.23 1.94
N GLN A 61 3.80 2.98 1.51
CA GLN A 61 4.44 4.02 2.32
C GLN A 61 3.97 5.38 1.85
N HIS A 62 3.23 6.07 2.70
CA HIS A 62 2.81 7.44 2.43
C HIS A 62 3.93 8.42 2.79
N LEU A 63 4.19 9.38 1.91
CA LEU A 63 5.35 10.27 1.98
C LEU A 63 4.96 11.75 2.01
N SER A 64 3.75 12.09 1.57
CA SER A 64 3.33 13.49 1.41
C SER A 64 1.86 13.66 1.77
N ASP A 65 1.49 14.85 2.24
CA ASP A 65 0.11 15.24 2.51
C ASP A 65 -0.59 15.84 1.28
N VAL A 66 0.10 15.91 0.15
CA VAL A 66 -0.45 16.40 -1.11
C VAL A 66 -0.74 15.24 -2.04
N ILE A 67 -1.96 15.21 -2.61
CA ILE A 67 -2.33 14.15 -3.56
C ILE A 67 -1.52 14.30 -4.84
N GLY A 68 -0.84 13.21 -5.22
CA GLY A 68 -0.05 13.18 -6.45
C GLY A 68 0.76 11.90 -6.56
N PRO A 69 1.41 11.68 -7.73
CA PRO A 69 2.15 10.42 -7.98
C PRO A 69 3.30 10.17 -7.00
N GLY A 70 3.95 11.22 -6.52
CA GLY A 70 5.06 11.11 -5.56
C GLY A 70 4.65 11.07 -4.10
N ALA A 71 3.34 11.07 -3.81
CA ALA A 71 2.84 11.17 -2.45
C ALA A 71 2.95 9.87 -1.67
N PHE A 72 3.12 8.75 -2.35
CA PHE A 72 3.21 7.43 -1.73
C PHE A 72 3.96 6.46 -2.63
N HIS A 73 4.45 5.37 -2.04
CA HIS A 73 5.17 4.33 -2.74
C HIS A 73 4.52 2.98 -2.48
N VAL A 74 4.21 2.24 -3.53
CA VAL A 74 3.59 0.92 -3.46
C VAL A 74 4.63 -0.13 -3.83
N THR A 75 4.76 -1.15 -3.00
CA THR A 75 5.59 -2.33 -3.29
C THR A 75 4.74 -3.58 -3.20
N VAL A 76 4.79 -4.41 -4.24
CA VAL A 76 4.09 -5.69 -4.28
C VAL A 76 5.11 -6.80 -4.18
N TYR A 77 5.12 -7.50 -3.05
CA TYR A 77 5.98 -8.65 -2.82
C TYR A 77 5.27 -9.92 -3.29
N ARG A 78 6.03 -10.82 -3.88
CA ARG A 78 5.51 -12.08 -4.41
C ARG A 78 6.29 -13.26 -3.85
N GLN A 79 5.58 -14.34 -3.57
CA GLN A 79 6.20 -15.64 -3.27
C GLN A 79 5.48 -16.73 -4.05
N ILE A 80 6.26 -17.70 -4.52
CA ILE A 80 5.77 -18.84 -5.26
C ILE A 80 6.05 -20.09 -4.43
N LEU A 81 5.08 -21.00 -4.38
CA LEU A 81 5.22 -22.26 -3.67
C LEU A 81 6.03 -23.25 -4.52
N ASP A 82 7.16 -23.70 -3.99
CA ASP A 82 8.02 -24.70 -4.59
C ASP A 82 8.01 -25.93 -3.68
N GLY A 83 7.22 -26.93 -4.05
CA GLY A 83 6.97 -28.07 -3.17
C GLY A 83 6.25 -27.63 -1.91
N THR A 84 6.94 -27.65 -0.77
CA THR A 84 6.40 -27.19 0.52
C THR A 84 7.00 -25.87 1.00
N VAL A 85 7.86 -25.24 0.18
CA VAL A 85 8.61 -24.04 0.56
C VAL A 85 8.17 -22.85 -0.27
N TRP A 86 7.83 -21.76 0.40
CA TRP A 86 7.57 -20.49 -0.26
C TRP A 86 8.89 -19.80 -0.60
N ARG A 87 9.06 -19.47 -1.88
CA ARG A 87 10.25 -18.78 -2.38
C ARG A 87 9.91 -17.40 -2.89
N GLY A 88 10.76 -16.43 -2.60
CA GLY A 88 10.62 -15.09 -3.12
C GLY A 88 10.71 -15.06 -4.64
N ALA A 89 9.84 -14.26 -5.27
CA ALA A 89 9.86 -13.94 -6.68
C ALA A 89 10.09 -12.44 -6.84
N PRO A 90 10.54 -11.97 -8.04
CA PRO A 90 10.69 -10.52 -8.24
C PRO A 90 9.40 -9.77 -7.95
N SER A 91 9.51 -8.61 -7.31
CA SER A 91 8.36 -7.75 -7.05
C SER A 91 7.73 -7.29 -8.36
N SER A 92 6.40 -7.15 -8.37
CA SER A 92 5.66 -6.82 -9.59
C SER A 92 5.50 -5.30 -9.72
N LEU A 93 6.30 -4.65 -10.58
CA LEU A 93 6.13 -3.24 -10.91
C LEU A 93 4.79 -2.94 -11.61
N PRO A 94 4.34 -3.75 -12.59
CA PRO A 94 3.02 -3.50 -13.19
C PRO A 94 1.88 -3.54 -12.18
N ALA A 95 1.89 -4.49 -11.25
CA ALA A 95 0.87 -4.57 -10.21
C ALA A 95 0.95 -3.37 -9.26
N ALA A 96 2.16 -2.95 -8.88
CA ALA A 96 2.35 -1.79 -8.02
C ALA A 96 1.82 -0.52 -8.68
N ARG A 97 2.09 -0.33 -9.97
CA ARG A 97 1.62 0.84 -10.72
C ARG A 97 0.10 0.84 -10.89
N GLU A 98 -0.50 -0.32 -11.09
CA GLU A 98 -1.96 -0.44 -11.17
C GLU A 98 -2.60 -0.05 -9.83
N LEU A 99 -2.09 -0.55 -8.73
CA LEU A 99 -2.58 -0.20 -7.40
C LEU A 99 -2.40 1.29 -7.12
N GLU A 100 -1.26 1.85 -7.47
CA GLU A 100 -0.99 3.28 -7.33
C GLU A 100 -2.02 4.11 -8.08
N SER A 101 -2.33 3.75 -9.33
CA SER A 101 -3.34 4.45 -10.13
C SER A 101 -4.73 4.35 -9.51
N ARG A 102 -5.11 3.18 -9.00
CA ARG A 102 -6.40 2.98 -8.33
C ARG A 102 -6.51 3.78 -7.05
N ILE A 103 -5.45 3.83 -6.26
CA ILE A 103 -5.41 4.61 -5.02
C ILE A 103 -5.55 6.10 -5.32
N LEU A 104 -4.83 6.61 -6.32
CA LEU A 104 -4.92 8.00 -6.73
C LEU A 104 -6.33 8.37 -7.18
N LEU A 105 -6.93 7.55 -8.02
CA LEU A 105 -8.29 7.79 -8.51
C LEU A 105 -9.30 7.78 -7.36
N ALA A 106 -9.21 6.80 -6.48
CA ALA A 106 -10.10 6.71 -5.32
C ALA A 106 -9.94 7.91 -4.39
N ALA A 107 -8.71 8.37 -4.18
CA ALA A 107 -8.44 9.55 -3.35
C ALA A 107 -9.04 10.81 -3.94
N GLN A 108 -8.95 10.99 -5.26
CA GLN A 108 -9.54 12.13 -5.95
C GLN A 108 -11.07 12.11 -5.85
N GLU A 109 -11.67 10.92 -5.99
CA GLU A 109 -13.12 10.75 -5.83
C GLU A 109 -13.58 11.09 -4.41
N LEU A 110 -12.85 10.64 -3.40
CA LEU A 110 -13.13 10.94 -2.00
C LEU A 110 -13.05 12.45 -1.73
N LYS A 111 -12.04 13.10 -2.27
CA LYS A 111 -11.86 14.54 -2.13
C LYS A 111 -13.01 15.31 -2.77
N ILE A 112 -13.44 14.92 -3.96
CA ILE A 112 -14.57 15.54 -4.66
C ILE A 112 -15.85 15.36 -3.85
N ALA A 113 -16.10 14.16 -3.32
CA ALA A 113 -17.28 13.87 -2.52
C ALA A 113 -17.33 14.69 -1.23
N ASP A 114 -16.19 15.10 -0.71
CA ASP A 114 -16.04 15.84 0.55
C ASP A 114 -16.06 17.38 0.31
N SER A 115 -16.19 17.81 -0.92
CA SER A 115 -16.18 19.24 -1.29
C SER A 115 -17.52 19.93 -1.03
#